data_9d930c6c5dd8fdc9b639d570077e05c7
#
_entry.id   9d930c6c5dd8fdc9b639d570077e05c7
#
_cell.length_a   1.000
_cell.length_b   1.000
_cell.length_c   1.000
_cell.angle_alpha   90.00
_cell.angle_beta   90.00
_cell.angle_gamma   90.00
#
_symmetry.space_group_name_H-M   'P 1'
#
loop_
_entity.id
_entity.type
_entity.pdbx_description
1 polymer ?
#
loop_
_entity_poly.entity_id
_entity_poly.type
_entity_poly.pdbx_seq_one_letter_code
_entity_poly.pdbx_strand_id
1 'polypeptide(L)'
;MDFITGEMIDILPDRRKHYLINYFANIKKMSLDYSSNKSELDNVKYVSIDMYENYRDVARLYFPKAKVCADSFHVLKHLTGDFNKVRLRCRRTTENLTFKYWLTKLEYIFQHNASIDNELRYNKSLGRYMNLRDIREILFREFPELRAAYELKEYYVNMNETCMLNEAPKIIDHAISLFEACNIEEYDEFYGLLVNWREEIINSFTRINGKRINNSHIESKNRIVEKLIDNANGFKNFARTRNRILYCLNKGDTFKL
;
A
#
# COMPACT_ATOMS: atom_id res chain seq x y z
N MET A 1 0.54 -3.11 -16.61
CA MET A 1 1.99 -3.39 -16.55
C MET A 1 2.20 -4.87 -16.26
N ASP A 2 3.12 -5.50 -16.92
CA ASP A 2 3.56 -6.85 -16.59
C ASP A 2 4.49 -6.82 -15.38
N PHE A 3 4.27 -7.69 -14.39
CA PHE A 3 5.04 -7.72 -13.15
C PHE A 3 6.46 -8.29 -13.35
N ILE A 4 6.62 -9.23 -14.28
CA ILE A 4 7.89 -9.93 -14.51
C ILE A 4 8.84 -9.08 -15.33
N THR A 5 8.34 -8.55 -16.46
CA THR A 5 9.14 -7.74 -17.40
C THR A 5 9.25 -6.27 -17.00
N GLY A 6 8.29 -5.78 -16.21
CA GLY A 6 8.16 -4.35 -15.91
C GLY A 6 7.64 -3.52 -17.09
N GLU A 7 7.20 -4.18 -18.18
CA GLU A 7 6.68 -3.52 -19.35
C GLU A 7 5.31 -2.88 -19.10
N MET A 8 5.15 -1.64 -19.53
CA MET A 8 3.87 -0.94 -19.48
C MET A 8 3.01 -1.35 -20.67
N ILE A 9 1.98 -2.15 -20.40
CA ILE A 9 1.08 -2.66 -21.44
C ILE A 9 0.19 -1.55 -21.99
N ASP A 10 -0.41 -0.75 -21.09
CA ASP A 10 -1.26 0.35 -21.50
C ASP A 10 -1.39 1.43 -20.40
N ILE A 11 -1.90 2.59 -20.83
CA ILE A 11 -2.29 3.73 -20.00
C ILE A 11 -3.72 4.10 -20.38
N LEU A 12 -4.59 4.16 -19.37
CA LEU A 12 -6.00 4.43 -19.58
C LEU A 12 -6.34 5.86 -19.17
N PRO A 13 -7.24 6.56 -19.90
CA PRO A 13 -7.62 7.93 -19.59
C PRO A 13 -8.58 8.02 -18.39
N ASP A 14 -9.20 6.92 -18.02
CA ASP A 14 -10.24 6.87 -17.02
C ASP A 14 -10.17 5.60 -16.17
N ARG A 15 -10.33 5.74 -14.85
CA ARG A 15 -10.33 4.63 -13.88
C ARG A 15 -11.72 4.18 -13.45
N ARG A 16 -12.78 4.81 -13.98
CA ARG A 16 -14.17 4.48 -13.62
C ARG A 16 -14.55 3.07 -14.12
N LYS A 17 -15.34 2.37 -13.31
CA LYS A 17 -15.72 0.97 -13.54
C LYS A 17 -16.27 0.71 -14.95
N HIS A 18 -17.20 1.55 -15.44
CA HIS A 18 -17.80 1.37 -16.77
C HIS A 18 -16.76 1.48 -17.89
N TYR A 19 -15.76 2.38 -17.76
CA TYR A 19 -14.70 2.50 -18.74
C TYR A 19 -13.81 1.26 -18.76
N LEU A 20 -13.41 0.78 -17.59
CA LEU A 20 -12.59 -0.43 -17.46
C LEU A 20 -13.31 -1.68 -18.00
N ILE A 21 -14.61 -1.79 -17.73
CA ILE A 21 -15.46 -2.87 -18.29
C ILE A 21 -15.40 -2.84 -19.81
N ASN A 22 -15.66 -1.70 -20.44
CA ASN A 22 -15.63 -1.55 -21.89
C ASN A 22 -14.24 -1.85 -22.48
N TYR A 23 -13.20 -1.37 -21.80
CA TYR A 23 -11.81 -1.61 -22.23
C TYR A 23 -11.46 -3.10 -22.22
N PHE A 24 -11.70 -3.81 -21.12
CA PHE A 24 -11.39 -5.24 -21.02
C PHE A 24 -12.33 -6.12 -21.86
N ALA A 25 -13.60 -5.72 -22.05
CA ALA A 25 -14.52 -6.38 -22.97
C ALA A 25 -13.98 -6.35 -24.41
N ASN A 26 -13.45 -5.20 -24.84
CA ASN A 26 -12.84 -5.08 -26.18
C ASN A 26 -11.58 -5.94 -26.30
N ILE A 27 -10.69 -5.94 -25.30
CA ILE A 27 -9.51 -6.82 -25.31
C ILE A 27 -9.93 -8.28 -25.39
N LYS A 28 -10.87 -8.70 -24.55
CA LYS A 28 -11.38 -10.07 -24.55
C LYS A 28 -11.91 -10.48 -25.93
N LYS A 29 -12.68 -9.61 -26.58
CA LYS A 29 -13.22 -9.84 -27.93
C LYS A 29 -12.13 -9.94 -28.99
N MET A 30 -11.11 -9.06 -28.93
CA MET A 30 -10.01 -9.04 -29.91
C MET A 30 -9.06 -10.20 -29.75
N SER A 31 -8.88 -10.72 -28.53
CA SER A 31 -7.98 -11.84 -28.22
C SER A 31 -8.69 -13.20 -28.14
N LEU A 32 -9.97 -13.26 -28.51
CA LEU A 32 -10.75 -14.51 -28.45
C LEU A 32 -10.31 -15.47 -29.53
N ASP A 33 -9.77 -16.62 -29.14
CA ASP A 33 -9.58 -17.75 -30.00
C ASP A 33 -10.91 -18.55 -30.08
N TYR A 34 -11.56 -18.50 -31.21
CA TYR A 34 -12.86 -19.14 -31.43
C TYR A 34 -12.79 -20.68 -31.39
N SER A 35 -11.61 -21.26 -31.63
CA SER A 35 -11.42 -22.72 -31.60
C SER A 35 -11.40 -23.28 -30.20
N SER A 36 -10.78 -22.54 -29.25
CA SER A 36 -10.65 -22.95 -27.86
C SER A 36 -11.60 -22.20 -26.92
N ASN A 37 -12.33 -21.20 -27.41
CA ASN A 37 -13.17 -20.27 -26.62
C ASN A 37 -12.41 -19.63 -25.44
N LYS A 38 -11.12 -19.31 -25.65
CA LYS A 38 -10.23 -18.68 -24.66
C LYS A 38 -9.73 -17.33 -25.16
N SER A 39 -9.56 -16.40 -24.25
CA SER A 39 -8.91 -15.13 -24.52
C SER A 39 -7.55 -15.06 -23.83
N GLU A 40 -6.68 -14.13 -24.25
CA GLU A 40 -5.40 -13.88 -23.56
C GLU A 40 -5.58 -13.51 -22.11
N LEU A 41 -6.71 -12.89 -21.73
CA LEU A 41 -7.02 -12.55 -20.35
C LEU A 41 -7.16 -13.80 -19.45
N ASP A 42 -7.51 -14.96 -20.02
CA ASP A 42 -7.59 -16.22 -19.29
C ASP A 42 -6.22 -16.78 -18.85
N ASN A 43 -5.13 -16.25 -19.41
CA ASN A 43 -3.77 -16.65 -19.06
C ASN A 43 -3.19 -15.84 -17.89
N VAL A 44 -3.86 -14.77 -17.47
CA VAL A 44 -3.43 -13.94 -16.33
C VAL A 44 -3.59 -14.74 -15.05
N LYS A 45 -2.50 -14.87 -14.29
CA LYS A 45 -2.46 -15.66 -13.05
C LYS A 45 -2.66 -14.80 -11.80
N TYR A 46 -2.22 -13.55 -11.84
CA TYR A 46 -2.27 -12.62 -10.72
C TYR A 46 -2.62 -11.21 -11.21
N VAL A 47 -3.42 -10.51 -10.44
CA VAL A 47 -3.75 -9.09 -10.66
C VAL A 47 -3.50 -8.35 -9.37
N SER A 48 -2.51 -7.45 -9.34
CA SER A 48 -2.26 -6.59 -8.20
C SER A 48 -3.02 -5.27 -8.35
N ILE A 49 -3.74 -4.89 -7.32
CA ILE A 49 -4.57 -3.68 -7.29
C ILE A 49 -4.43 -2.92 -5.99
N ASP A 50 -4.68 -1.62 -6.05
CA ASP A 50 -5.00 -0.85 -4.87
C ASP A 50 -6.36 -1.32 -4.30
N MET A 51 -6.59 -1.10 -3.01
CA MET A 51 -7.83 -1.52 -2.36
C MET A 51 -9.02 -0.64 -2.77
N TYR A 52 -9.37 -0.71 -4.06
CA TYR A 52 -10.53 -0.06 -4.64
C TYR A 52 -11.47 -1.11 -5.22
N GLU A 53 -12.69 -1.18 -4.69
CA GLU A 53 -13.66 -2.25 -5.00
C GLU A 53 -13.96 -2.38 -6.50
N ASN A 54 -14.03 -1.26 -7.22
CA ASN A 54 -14.27 -1.31 -8.66
C ASN A 54 -13.15 -2.04 -9.42
N TYR A 55 -11.91 -1.95 -8.96
CA TYR A 55 -10.80 -2.71 -9.57
C TYR A 55 -10.92 -4.20 -9.27
N ARG A 56 -11.31 -4.55 -8.02
CA ARG A 56 -11.58 -5.94 -7.63
C ARG A 56 -12.68 -6.57 -8.47
N ASP A 57 -13.80 -5.85 -8.65
CA ASP A 57 -14.92 -6.34 -9.45
C ASP A 57 -14.54 -6.56 -10.92
N VAL A 58 -13.83 -5.59 -11.50
CA VAL A 58 -13.34 -5.70 -12.89
C VAL A 58 -12.33 -6.84 -13.03
N ALA A 59 -11.42 -6.99 -12.07
CA ALA A 59 -10.44 -8.06 -12.07
C ALA A 59 -11.12 -9.44 -12.03
N ARG A 60 -12.10 -9.64 -11.13
CA ARG A 60 -12.86 -10.90 -11.03
C ARG A 60 -13.68 -11.19 -12.29
N LEU A 61 -14.20 -10.15 -12.96
CA LEU A 61 -15.01 -10.29 -14.17
C LEU A 61 -14.19 -10.70 -15.41
N TYR A 62 -13.02 -10.10 -15.58
CA TYR A 62 -12.23 -10.26 -16.81
C TYR A 62 -11.03 -11.20 -16.68
N PHE A 63 -10.58 -11.50 -15.47
CA PHE A 63 -9.47 -12.41 -15.18
C PHE A 63 -9.92 -13.54 -14.25
N PRO A 64 -10.86 -14.41 -14.69
CA PRO A 64 -11.55 -15.37 -13.81
C PRO A 64 -10.61 -16.42 -13.19
N LYS A 65 -9.42 -16.62 -13.77
CA LYS A 65 -8.40 -17.55 -13.26
C LYS A 65 -7.33 -16.86 -12.43
N ALA A 66 -7.34 -15.54 -12.39
CA ALA A 66 -6.33 -14.79 -11.66
C ALA A 66 -6.66 -14.68 -10.17
N LYS A 67 -5.63 -14.77 -9.35
CA LYS A 67 -5.72 -14.37 -7.95
C LYS A 67 -5.54 -12.85 -7.87
N VAL A 68 -6.53 -12.18 -7.28
CA VAL A 68 -6.44 -10.74 -7.00
C VAL A 68 -5.60 -10.55 -5.76
N CYS A 69 -4.62 -9.67 -5.81
CA CYS A 69 -3.69 -9.36 -4.73
C CYS A 69 -3.85 -7.88 -4.33
N ALA A 70 -4.09 -7.60 -3.05
CA ALA A 70 -4.06 -6.24 -2.55
C ALA A 70 -2.61 -5.75 -2.45
N ASP A 71 -2.37 -4.50 -2.82
CA ASP A 71 -1.03 -3.92 -2.64
C ASP A 71 -0.73 -3.68 -1.17
N SER A 72 0.30 -4.36 -0.67
CA SER A 72 0.70 -4.30 0.74
C SER A 72 1.09 -2.90 1.20
N PHE A 73 1.64 -2.06 0.32
CA PHE A 73 1.96 -0.67 0.66
C PHE A 73 0.70 0.12 1.04
N HIS A 74 -0.39 -0.05 0.29
CA HIS A 74 -1.66 0.62 0.59
C HIS A 74 -2.27 0.11 1.89
N VAL A 75 -2.17 -1.18 2.21
CA VAL A 75 -2.59 -1.72 3.52
C VAL A 75 -1.82 -1.05 4.66
N LEU A 76 -0.48 -1.01 4.56
CA LEU A 76 0.36 -0.38 5.58
C LEU A 76 0.13 1.13 5.69
N LYS A 77 -0.19 1.79 4.59
CA LYS A 77 -0.52 3.22 4.58
C LYS A 77 -1.79 3.51 5.38
N HIS A 78 -2.84 2.67 5.26
CA HIS A 78 -4.05 2.78 6.08
C HIS A 78 -3.72 2.60 7.56
N LEU A 79 -3.04 1.51 7.92
CA LEU A 79 -2.63 1.24 9.29
C LEU A 79 -1.82 2.39 9.92
N THR A 80 -0.84 2.91 9.19
CA THR A 80 -0.02 4.03 9.66
C THR A 80 -0.84 5.31 9.81
N GLY A 81 -1.80 5.52 8.90
CA GLY A 81 -2.75 6.63 8.97
C GLY A 81 -3.61 6.57 10.24
N ASP A 82 -4.14 5.39 10.56
CA ASP A 82 -4.98 5.19 11.74
C ASP A 82 -4.17 5.30 13.04
N PHE A 83 -2.97 4.72 13.10
CA PHE A 83 -2.04 4.97 14.20
C PHE A 83 -1.77 6.48 14.40
N ASN A 84 -1.60 7.21 13.31
CA ASN A 84 -1.38 8.65 13.37
C ASN A 84 -2.60 9.41 13.94
N LYS A 85 -3.83 8.93 13.70
CA LYS A 85 -5.05 9.47 14.32
C LYS A 85 -4.98 9.31 15.86
N VAL A 86 -4.58 8.12 16.37
CA VAL A 86 -4.36 7.87 17.82
C VAL A 86 -3.34 8.85 18.38
N ARG A 87 -2.17 8.99 17.75
CA ARG A 87 -1.13 9.94 18.17
C ARG A 87 -1.65 11.38 18.24
N LEU A 88 -2.43 11.79 17.25
CA LEU A 88 -3.01 13.14 17.21
C LEU A 88 -4.11 13.33 18.27
N ARG A 89 -4.85 12.28 18.63
CA ARG A 89 -5.80 12.32 19.74
C ARG A 89 -5.05 12.52 21.06
N CYS A 90 -4.00 11.74 21.34
CA CYS A 90 -3.15 11.94 22.53
C CYS A 90 -2.60 13.37 22.61
N ARG A 91 -2.16 13.93 21.45
CA ARG A 91 -1.72 15.33 21.39
C ARG A 91 -2.81 16.34 21.76
N ARG A 92 -4.07 16.08 21.38
CA ARG A 92 -5.19 17.00 21.66
C ARG A 92 -5.63 16.95 23.11
N THR A 93 -5.59 15.76 23.73
CA THR A 93 -6.07 15.53 25.09
C THR A 93 -5.11 15.96 26.17
N THR A 94 -3.80 16.01 25.91
CA THR A 94 -2.81 16.45 26.90
C THR A 94 -2.74 17.97 27.01
N GLU A 95 -2.62 18.48 28.23
CA GLU A 95 -2.33 19.91 28.52
C GLU A 95 -0.81 20.18 28.61
N ASN A 96 0.03 19.12 28.67
CA ASN A 96 1.46 19.25 28.79
C ASN A 96 2.09 19.72 27.46
N LEU A 97 2.61 20.95 27.42
CA LEU A 97 3.21 21.55 26.24
C LEU A 97 4.42 20.77 25.71
N THR A 98 5.19 20.12 26.58
CA THR A 98 6.32 19.28 26.19
C THR A 98 5.84 18.04 25.45
N PHE A 99 4.79 17.39 25.94
CA PHE A 99 4.21 16.22 25.26
C PHE A 99 3.54 16.61 23.93
N LYS A 100 2.82 17.74 23.90
CA LYS A 100 2.31 18.31 22.63
C LYS A 100 3.42 18.50 21.60
N TYR A 101 4.54 19.06 22.02
CA TYR A 101 5.71 19.26 21.16
C TYR A 101 6.28 17.91 20.66
N TRP A 102 6.53 16.96 21.56
CA TRP A 102 7.09 15.65 21.18
C TRP A 102 6.18 14.88 20.23
N LEU A 103 4.89 14.81 20.55
CA LEU A 103 3.89 14.16 19.71
C LEU A 103 3.75 14.81 18.31
N THR A 104 4.17 16.07 18.16
CA THR A 104 4.12 16.78 16.87
C THR A 104 5.43 16.70 16.11
N LYS A 105 6.56 16.95 16.77
CA LYS A 105 7.86 17.14 16.10
C LYS A 105 8.71 15.88 16.04
N LEU A 106 8.44 14.92 16.90
CA LEU A 106 9.17 13.66 16.96
C LEU A 106 8.33 12.47 16.49
N GLU A 107 7.37 12.69 15.56
CA GLU A 107 6.52 11.61 15.05
C GLU A 107 7.31 10.45 14.42
N TYR A 108 8.50 10.72 13.88
CA TYR A 108 9.35 9.71 13.27
C TYR A 108 9.81 8.62 14.27
N ILE A 109 9.82 8.89 15.60
CA ILE A 109 10.18 7.86 16.59
C ILE A 109 9.17 6.70 16.69
N PHE A 110 8.00 6.86 16.07
CA PHE A 110 6.96 5.85 15.97
C PHE A 110 6.93 5.16 14.60
N GLN A 111 7.81 5.52 13.68
CA GLN A 111 7.90 4.85 12.38
C GLN A 111 8.58 3.50 12.53
N HIS A 112 8.13 2.52 11.73
CA HIS A 112 8.78 1.22 11.67
C HIS A 112 10.22 1.37 11.18
N ASN A 113 11.15 0.62 11.79
CA ASN A 113 12.59 0.69 11.50
C ASN A 113 13.21 2.10 11.65
N ALA A 114 12.58 2.97 12.43
CA ALA A 114 13.15 4.27 12.73
C ALA A 114 14.52 4.09 13.40
N SER A 115 15.54 4.70 12.83
CA SER A 115 16.85 4.81 13.48
C SER A 115 16.72 5.78 14.65
N ILE A 116 16.45 5.23 15.83
CA ILE A 116 16.37 6.01 17.06
C ILE A 116 17.75 6.03 17.67
N ASP A 117 18.43 7.19 17.62
CA ASP A 117 19.73 7.35 18.20
C ASP A 117 19.68 7.21 19.75
N ASN A 118 20.77 6.71 20.31
CA ASN A 118 20.97 6.60 21.76
C ASN A 118 21.75 7.79 22.33
N GLU A 119 22.00 8.83 21.53
CA GLU A 119 22.72 10.00 21.97
C GLU A 119 21.94 10.73 23.05
N LEU A 120 22.58 10.91 24.21
CA LEU A 120 22.00 11.65 25.33
C LEU A 120 22.12 13.15 25.06
N ARG A 121 20.97 13.83 25.02
CA ARG A 121 20.88 15.29 24.89
C ARG A 121 20.16 15.87 26.09
N TYR A 122 20.62 17.04 26.55
CA TYR A 122 19.97 17.70 27.66
C TYR A 122 18.58 18.21 27.28
N ASN A 123 17.56 17.68 27.95
CA ASN A 123 16.19 18.10 27.76
C ASN A 123 15.85 19.21 28.78
N LYS A 124 15.74 20.44 28.30
CA LYS A 124 15.48 21.61 29.14
C LYS A 124 14.13 21.54 29.90
N SER A 125 13.10 20.96 29.27
CA SER A 125 11.76 20.87 29.85
C SER A 125 11.70 19.91 31.04
N LEU A 126 12.54 18.87 31.06
CA LEU A 126 12.59 17.90 32.15
C LEU A 126 13.86 18.02 33.02
N GLY A 127 14.77 18.93 32.72
CA GLY A 127 15.97 19.18 33.49
C GLY A 127 16.96 18.00 33.54
N ARG A 128 16.97 17.12 32.54
CA ARG A 128 17.82 15.91 32.51
C ARG A 128 18.29 15.52 31.14
N TYR A 129 19.37 14.73 31.10
CA TYR A 129 19.83 14.07 29.85
C TYR A 129 18.92 12.90 29.50
N MET A 130 18.58 12.78 28.22
CA MET A 130 17.74 11.72 27.69
C MET A 130 17.96 11.55 26.18
N ASN A 131 17.66 10.36 25.66
CA ASN A 131 17.65 10.06 24.24
C ASN A 131 16.21 9.95 23.69
N LEU A 132 16.08 9.69 22.42
CA LEU A 132 14.76 9.58 21.78
C LEU A 132 13.95 8.35 22.23
N ARG A 133 14.62 7.27 22.64
CA ARG A 133 13.96 6.08 23.22
C ARG A 133 13.33 6.42 24.56
N ASP A 134 14.03 7.18 25.41
CA ASP A 134 13.50 7.65 26.69
C ASP A 134 12.26 8.51 26.49
N ILE A 135 12.27 9.39 25.48
CA ILE A 135 11.10 10.22 25.13
C ILE A 135 9.93 9.35 24.73
N ARG A 136 10.14 8.35 23.87
CA ARG A 136 9.08 7.43 23.45
C ARG A 136 8.50 6.65 24.64
N GLU A 137 9.35 6.14 25.52
CA GLU A 137 8.91 5.40 26.71
C GLU A 137 8.13 6.29 27.70
N ILE A 138 8.50 7.56 27.84
CA ILE A 138 7.73 8.53 28.64
C ILE A 138 6.34 8.73 28.02
N LEU A 139 6.27 8.94 26.71
CA LEU A 139 4.98 9.08 26.00
C LEU A 139 4.12 7.82 26.15
N PHE A 140 4.71 6.62 26.10
CA PHE A 140 3.98 5.36 26.29
C PHE A 140 3.48 5.16 27.73
N ARG A 141 4.19 5.70 28.75
CA ARG A 141 3.69 5.68 30.12
C ARG A 141 2.55 6.66 30.35
N GLU A 142 2.64 7.83 29.72
CA GLU A 142 1.59 8.85 29.82
C GLU A 142 0.33 8.46 29.03
N PHE A 143 0.51 7.82 27.86
CA PHE A 143 -0.55 7.40 26.97
C PHE A 143 -0.49 5.88 26.72
N PRO A 144 -1.04 5.05 27.64
CA PRO A 144 -1.02 3.59 27.47
C PRO A 144 -1.70 3.12 26.18
N GLU A 145 -2.74 3.83 25.73
CA GLU A 145 -3.41 3.57 24.47
C GLU A 145 -2.52 3.81 23.23
N LEU A 146 -1.62 4.82 23.28
CA LEU A 146 -0.64 5.05 22.22
C LEU A 146 0.37 3.90 22.16
N ARG A 147 0.77 3.34 23.31
CA ARG A 147 1.61 2.15 23.38
C ARG A 147 0.91 0.95 22.73
N ALA A 148 -0.31 0.66 23.15
CA ALA A 148 -1.09 -0.46 22.62
C ALA A 148 -1.28 -0.34 21.09
N ALA A 149 -1.63 0.86 20.61
CA ALA A 149 -1.75 1.12 19.18
C ALA A 149 -0.41 0.94 18.46
N TYR A 150 0.69 1.40 19.03
CA TYR A 150 2.03 1.24 18.46
C TYR A 150 2.43 -0.24 18.36
N GLU A 151 2.26 -1.01 19.44
CA GLU A 151 2.61 -2.43 19.48
C GLU A 151 1.80 -3.24 18.46
N LEU A 152 0.51 -2.95 18.33
CA LEU A 152 -0.35 -3.60 17.35
C LEU A 152 0.03 -3.25 15.91
N LYS A 153 0.37 -1.99 15.65
CA LYS A 153 0.91 -1.54 14.35
C LYS A 153 2.22 -2.27 14.03
N GLU A 154 3.18 -2.32 14.95
CA GLU A 154 4.46 -3.00 14.74
C GLU A 154 4.28 -4.51 14.54
N TYR A 155 3.35 -5.12 15.28
CA TYR A 155 2.99 -6.52 15.05
C TYR A 155 2.58 -6.76 13.60
N TYR A 156 1.66 -5.95 13.06
CA TYR A 156 1.21 -6.11 11.69
C TYR A 156 2.32 -5.84 10.67
N VAL A 157 3.14 -4.81 10.88
CA VAL A 157 4.26 -4.47 9.98
C VAL A 157 5.27 -5.62 9.94
N ASN A 158 5.70 -6.12 11.10
CA ASN A 158 6.63 -7.25 11.19
C ASN A 158 6.06 -8.52 10.53
N MET A 159 4.79 -8.82 10.79
CA MET A 159 4.07 -9.91 10.15
C MET A 159 4.05 -9.75 8.62
N ASN A 160 3.73 -8.56 8.14
CA ASN A 160 3.67 -8.29 6.70
C ASN A 160 5.02 -8.47 6.00
N GLU A 161 6.15 -8.25 6.68
CA GLU A 161 7.49 -8.45 6.14
C GLU A 161 7.94 -9.92 6.15
N THR A 162 7.61 -10.65 7.21
CA THR A 162 8.18 -11.99 7.49
C THR A 162 7.29 -13.15 7.07
N CYS A 163 5.98 -12.95 7.01
CA CYS A 163 5.01 -14.01 6.74
C CYS A 163 5.18 -14.64 5.35
N MET A 164 5.01 -15.95 5.28
CA MET A 164 4.97 -16.71 4.04
C MET A 164 3.53 -17.06 3.64
N LEU A 165 3.29 -17.30 2.35
CA LEU A 165 1.94 -17.55 1.81
C LEU A 165 1.19 -18.71 2.49
N ASN A 166 1.90 -19.77 2.86
CA ASN A 166 1.30 -20.94 3.52
C ASN A 166 0.79 -20.64 4.94
N GLU A 167 1.38 -19.64 5.61
CA GLU A 167 1.02 -19.21 6.96
C GLU A 167 0.04 -18.04 6.96
N ALA A 168 -0.01 -17.29 5.85
CA ALA A 168 -0.75 -16.06 5.72
C ALA A 168 -2.25 -16.18 6.15
N PRO A 169 -3.01 -17.24 5.81
CA PRO A 169 -4.40 -17.34 6.25
C PRO A 169 -4.56 -17.29 7.78
N LYS A 170 -3.76 -18.08 8.50
CA LYS A 170 -3.84 -18.14 9.97
C LYS A 170 -3.36 -16.84 10.62
N ILE A 171 -2.30 -16.26 10.09
CA ILE A 171 -1.70 -15.04 10.65
C ILE A 171 -2.60 -13.82 10.39
N ILE A 172 -3.23 -13.73 9.21
CA ILE A 172 -4.20 -12.66 8.91
C ILE A 172 -5.45 -12.80 9.78
N ASP A 173 -5.96 -14.02 9.99
CA ASP A 173 -7.10 -14.26 10.89
C ASP A 173 -6.77 -13.85 12.33
N HIS A 174 -5.55 -14.15 12.78
CA HIS A 174 -5.10 -13.71 14.09
C HIS A 174 -4.96 -12.18 14.17
N ALA A 175 -4.42 -11.54 13.13
CA ALA A 175 -4.37 -10.06 13.06
C ALA A 175 -5.78 -9.45 13.14
N ILE A 176 -6.74 -9.97 12.37
CA ILE A 176 -8.14 -9.53 12.41
C ILE A 176 -8.67 -9.61 13.87
N SER A 177 -8.47 -10.75 14.56
CA SER A 177 -8.92 -10.93 15.94
C SER A 177 -8.26 -9.93 16.92
N LEU A 178 -6.98 -9.59 16.71
CA LEU A 178 -6.28 -8.60 17.53
C LEU A 178 -6.83 -7.18 17.34
N PHE A 179 -7.09 -6.79 16.08
CA PHE A 179 -7.66 -5.48 15.78
C PHE A 179 -9.12 -5.37 16.23
N GLU A 180 -9.90 -6.46 16.18
CA GLU A 180 -11.26 -6.53 16.72
C GLU A 180 -11.27 -6.32 18.25
N ALA A 181 -10.32 -6.93 18.96
CA ALA A 181 -10.28 -6.92 20.41
C ALA A 181 -9.57 -5.69 21.03
N CYS A 182 -8.92 -4.84 20.22
CA CYS A 182 -8.03 -3.80 20.75
C CYS A 182 -8.76 -2.62 21.41
N ASN A 183 -10.06 -2.44 21.15
CA ASN A 183 -10.88 -1.30 21.65
C ASN A 183 -10.26 0.09 21.35
N ILE A 184 -9.61 0.26 20.22
CA ILE A 184 -9.05 1.51 19.73
C ILE A 184 -9.90 1.97 18.55
N GLU A 185 -10.76 2.96 18.76
CA GLU A 185 -11.74 3.45 17.76
C GLU A 185 -11.10 3.76 16.39
N GLU A 186 -9.91 4.35 16.39
CA GLU A 186 -9.21 4.70 15.16
C GLU A 186 -8.80 3.48 14.32
N TYR A 187 -8.81 2.28 14.89
CA TYR A 187 -8.51 1.03 14.18
C TYR A 187 -9.73 0.30 13.64
N ASP A 188 -10.95 0.79 13.88
CA ASP A 188 -12.18 0.18 13.37
C ASP A 188 -12.21 0.15 11.84
N GLU A 189 -11.73 1.24 11.19
CA GLU A 189 -11.63 1.28 9.73
C GLU A 189 -10.62 0.27 9.20
N PHE A 190 -9.47 0.10 9.88
CA PHE A 190 -8.46 -0.88 9.49
C PHE A 190 -8.92 -2.32 9.73
N TYR A 191 -9.61 -2.58 10.84
CA TYR A 191 -10.28 -3.87 11.06
C TYR A 191 -11.25 -4.21 9.93
N GLY A 192 -12.15 -3.29 9.58
CA GLY A 192 -13.08 -3.48 8.47
C GLY A 192 -12.39 -3.72 7.14
N LEU A 193 -11.26 -3.03 6.90
CA LEU A 193 -10.41 -3.24 5.73
C LEU A 193 -9.83 -4.66 5.70
N LEU A 194 -9.27 -5.14 6.82
CA LEU A 194 -8.71 -6.50 6.91
C LEU A 194 -9.76 -7.56 6.62
N VAL A 195 -10.96 -7.40 7.18
CA VAL A 195 -12.09 -8.32 6.95
C VAL A 195 -12.52 -8.30 5.48
N ASN A 196 -12.74 -7.12 4.90
CA ASN A 196 -13.24 -6.98 3.52
C ASN A 196 -12.22 -7.44 2.45
N TRP A 197 -10.93 -7.25 2.72
CA TRP A 197 -9.84 -7.55 1.77
C TRP A 197 -9.00 -8.76 2.17
N ARG A 198 -9.52 -9.59 3.08
CA ARG A 198 -8.80 -10.73 3.64
C ARG A 198 -8.16 -11.63 2.57
N GLU A 199 -8.94 -12.03 1.57
CA GLU A 199 -8.48 -12.92 0.52
C GLU A 199 -7.39 -12.29 -0.34
N GLU A 200 -7.58 -11.05 -0.76
CA GLU A 200 -6.63 -10.31 -1.58
C GLU A 200 -5.34 -9.99 -0.82
N ILE A 201 -5.44 -9.73 0.48
CA ILE A 201 -4.27 -9.55 1.36
C ILE A 201 -3.49 -10.86 1.46
N ILE A 202 -4.15 -11.99 1.70
CA ILE A 202 -3.50 -13.31 1.73
C ILE A 202 -2.82 -13.61 0.40
N ASN A 203 -3.49 -13.38 -0.73
CA ASN A 203 -2.94 -13.58 -2.05
C ASN A 203 -1.69 -12.73 -2.31
N SER A 204 -1.59 -11.54 -1.69
CA SER A 204 -0.45 -10.65 -1.85
C SER A 204 0.86 -11.21 -1.29
N PHE A 205 0.83 -12.24 -0.45
CA PHE A 205 2.04 -12.92 0.03
C PHE A 205 2.67 -13.85 -1.03
N THR A 206 2.03 -14.00 -2.19
CA THR A 206 2.61 -14.74 -3.32
C THR A 206 3.91 -14.09 -3.77
N ARG A 207 4.92 -14.92 -4.00
CA ARG A 207 6.22 -14.50 -4.53
C ARG A 207 6.45 -15.10 -5.91
N ILE A 208 6.89 -14.26 -6.86
CA ILE A 208 7.29 -14.66 -8.20
C ILE A 208 8.78 -14.36 -8.33
N ASN A 209 9.58 -15.36 -8.65
CA ASN A 209 11.05 -15.24 -8.71
C ASN A 209 11.64 -14.63 -7.40
N GLY A 210 11.11 -15.03 -6.25
CA GLY A 210 11.53 -14.55 -4.93
C GLY A 210 10.99 -13.16 -4.54
N LYS A 211 10.38 -12.42 -5.45
CA LYS A 211 9.81 -11.09 -5.20
C LYS A 211 8.31 -11.18 -4.89
N ARG A 212 7.88 -10.52 -3.83
CA ARG A 212 6.46 -10.39 -3.47
C ARG A 212 5.74 -9.53 -4.50
N ILE A 213 4.52 -9.92 -4.86
CA ILE A 213 3.66 -9.15 -5.76
C ILE A 213 3.28 -7.83 -5.06
N ASN A 214 3.56 -6.70 -5.70
CA ASN A 214 3.23 -5.36 -5.24
C ASN A 214 3.16 -4.37 -6.42
N ASN A 215 2.72 -3.15 -6.14
CA ASN A 215 2.57 -2.08 -7.13
C ASN A 215 3.79 -1.14 -7.25
N SER A 216 4.92 -1.43 -6.58
CA SER A 216 6.08 -0.52 -6.52
C SER A 216 6.63 -0.14 -7.91
N HIS A 217 6.63 -1.10 -8.85
CA HIS A 217 7.05 -0.85 -10.22
C HIS A 217 6.12 0.12 -10.96
N ILE A 218 4.79 -0.02 -10.78
CA ILE A 218 3.83 0.89 -11.42
C ILE A 218 3.86 2.28 -10.78
N GLU A 219 4.06 2.38 -9.47
CA GLU A 219 4.23 3.67 -8.79
C GLU A 219 5.46 4.44 -9.30
N SER A 220 6.58 3.73 -9.47
CA SER A 220 7.80 4.30 -10.07
C SER A 220 7.54 4.81 -11.49
N LYS A 221 6.81 4.05 -12.30
CA LYS A 221 6.42 4.46 -13.66
C LYS A 221 5.45 5.64 -13.64
N ASN A 222 4.48 5.67 -12.73
CA ASN A 222 3.55 6.79 -12.59
C ASN A 222 4.27 8.11 -12.29
N ARG A 223 5.29 8.12 -11.44
CA ARG A 223 6.13 9.30 -11.19
C ARG A 223 6.84 9.80 -12.47
N ILE A 224 7.26 8.88 -13.34
CA ILE A 224 7.86 9.25 -14.65
C ILE A 224 6.78 9.86 -15.54
N VAL A 225 5.58 9.28 -15.57
CA VAL A 225 4.43 9.80 -16.33
C VAL A 225 4.08 11.23 -15.89
N GLU A 226 3.96 11.47 -14.58
CA GLU A 226 3.71 12.79 -14.01
C GLU A 226 4.76 13.80 -14.47
N LYS A 227 6.05 13.48 -14.35
CA LYS A 227 7.15 14.34 -14.82
C LYS A 227 7.09 14.62 -16.33
N LEU A 228 6.71 13.62 -17.14
CA LEU A 228 6.55 13.81 -18.59
C LEU A 228 5.40 14.76 -18.92
N ILE A 229 4.30 14.68 -18.17
CA ILE A 229 3.14 15.56 -18.33
C ILE A 229 3.50 16.98 -17.89
N ASP A 230 4.14 17.15 -16.75
CA ASP A 230 4.56 18.45 -16.21
C ASP A 230 5.55 19.15 -17.16
N ASN A 231 6.57 18.44 -17.62
CA ASN A 231 7.58 18.98 -18.55
C ASN A 231 7.01 19.35 -19.92
N ALA A 232 5.89 18.74 -20.30
CA ALA A 232 5.21 19.04 -21.58
C ALA A 232 4.20 20.19 -21.47
N ASN A 233 4.07 20.85 -20.31
CA ASN A 233 3.03 21.83 -20.02
C ASN A 233 1.61 21.36 -20.33
N GLY A 234 1.37 20.05 -20.13
CA GLY A 234 0.12 19.37 -20.43
C GLY A 234 0.06 18.82 -21.87
N PHE A 235 -0.95 18.00 -22.09
CA PHE A 235 -1.21 17.38 -23.39
C PHE A 235 -2.67 17.57 -23.79
N LYS A 236 -2.92 18.06 -24.99
CA LYS A 236 -4.27 18.29 -25.53
C LYS A 236 -4.92 17.04 -26.09
N ASN A 237 -4.14 16.03 -26.49
CA ASN A 237 -4.64 14.81 -27.15
C ASN A 237 -4.14 13.58 -26.41
N PHE A 238 -5.07 12.86 -25.76
CA PHE A 238 -4.76 11.68 -24.97
C PHE A 238 -4.06 10.58 -25.79
N ALA A 239 -4.51 10.27 -27.00
CA ALA A 239 -3.93 9.20 -27.80
C ALA A 239 -2.46 9.45 -28.12
N ARG A 240 -2.10 10.68 -28.49
CA ARG A 240 -0.69 11.08 -28.74
C ARG A 240 0.12 11.02 -27.44
N THR A 241 -0.46 11.47 -26.33
CA THR A 241 0.16 11.42 -25.00
C THR A 241 0.46 9.99 -24.60
N ARG A 242 -0.54 9.12 -24.66
CA ARG A 242 -0.43 7.69 -24.38
C ARG A 242 0.71 7.05 -25.15
N ASN A 243 0.73 7.23 -26.48
CA ASN A 243 1.77 6.64 -27.34
C ASN A 243 3.16 7.14 -26.99
N ARG A 244 3.31 8.45 -26.70
CA ARG A 244 4.60 9.04 -26.29
C ARG A 244 5.06 8.49 -24.95
N ILE A 245 4.17 8.36 -23.98
CA ILE A 245 4.50 7.85 -22.65
C ILE A 245 4.88 6.37 -22.75
N LEU A 246 4.10 5.54 -23.44
CA LEU A 246 4.42 4.12 -23.65
C LEU A 246 5.78 3.94 -24.33
N TYR A 247 6.07 4.74 -25.35
CA TYR A 247 7.37 4.75 -26.00
C TYR A 247 8.50 5.10 -25.02
N CYS A 248 8.34 6.14 -24.21
CA CYS A 248 9.36 6.54 -23.23
C CYS A 248 9.57 5.49 -22.12
N LEU A 249 8.50 4.82 -21.67
CA LEU A 249 8.56 3.85 -20.59
C LEU A 249 9.15 2.49 -21.02
N ASN A 250 8.92 2.10 -22.29
CA ASN A 250 9.35 0.82 -22.86
C ASN A 250 10.58 0.96 -23.79
N LYS A 251 11.25 2.10 -23.76
CA LYS A 251 12.38 2.44 -24.66
C LYS A 251 13.53 1.43 -24.63
N GLY A 252 13.70 0.71 -23.52
CA GLY A 252 14.73 -0.34 -23.39
C GLY A 252 14.54 -1.52 -24.35
N ASP A 253 13.30 -1.77 -24.80
CA ASP A 253 12.94 -2.93 -25.62
C ASP A 253 12.84 -2.59 -27.11
N THR A 254 12.73 -1.31 -27.47
CA THR A 254 12.44 -0.85 -28.85
C THR A 254 13.69 -0.63 -29.71
N PHE A 255 14.88 -0.65 -29.15
CA PHE A 255 16.15 -0.36 -29.85
C PHE A 255 17.25 -1.38 -29.56
N LYS A 256 16.93 -2.67 -29.59
CA LYS A 256 17.91 -3.70 -29.90
C LYS A 256 17.92 -3.87 -31.43
N LEU A 257 18.58 -2.97 -32.11
CA LEU A 257 19.10 -3.18 -33.46
C LEU A 257 20.36 -4.03 -33.36
#